data_53ebe2c1b908ce35260eedf78431f39f
#
_entry.id   53ebe2c1b908ce35260eedf78431f39f
#
_cell.length_a   1.000
_cell.length_b   1.000
_cell.length_c   1.000
_cell.angle_alpha   90.00
_cell.angle_beta   90.00
_cell.angle_gamma   90.00
#
_symmetry.space_group_name_H-M   'P 1'
#
loop_
_entity.id
_entity.type
_entity.pdbx_description
1 polymer ?
#
loop_
_entity_poly.entity_id
_entity_poly.type
_entity_poly.pdbx_seq_one_letter_code
_entity_poly.pdbx_strand_id
1 'polypeptide(L)'
;VDRLKTVAPWIFLKAEFNEGDKIVRQTPADFKKFVAGTECILCGCCASECNKLTAREDDFLEPYVFTKANRFVLDSRDDAPMAHIQPAFDNGLWKCVHCMNCISRCPKHLKPAQDISNLRKEATKAGLTNSKGVRHAVAFKEDLYKTGRLKEVSMSLKSDGVVDSAKQAFYALRLWKHSKINPFELVVPQKPVNGIDGVRRLMKAAEEVSK
;
A
#
# COMPACT_ATOMS: atom_id res chain seq x y z
N VAL A 1 -18.63 -11.08 2.46
CA VAL A 1 -17.92 -12.37 2.48
C VAL A 1 -17.47 -12.79 1.08
N ASP A 2 -18.24 -12.54 0.03
CA ASP A 2 -17.90 -12.98 -1.34
C ASP A 2 -16.62 -12.33 -1.87
N ARG A 3 -16.39 -11.06 -1.58
CA ARG A 3 -15.14 -10.37 -1.95
C ARG A 3 -13.89 -10.94 -1.29
N LEU A 4 -14.02 -11.68 -0.19
CA LEU A 4 -12.89 -12.36 0.42
C LEU A 4 -12.31 -13.44 -0.50
N LYS A 5 -13.14 -14.10 -1.29
CA LYS A 5 -12.71 -15.13 -2.25
C LYS A 5 -11.74 -14.59 -3.31
N THR A 6 -11.83 -13.29 -3.61
CA THR A 6 -10.95 -12.63 -4.59
C THR A 6 -9.47 -12.79 -4.25
N VAL A 7 -9.11 -12.82 -2.97
CA VAL A 7 -7.71 -12.92 -2.51
C VAL A 7 -7.31 -14.35 -2.14
N ALA A 8 -8.02 -15.37 -2.62
CA ALA A 8 -7.77 -16.77 -2.34
C ALA A 8 -7.57 -17.03 -0.83
N PRO A 9 -8.62 -17.01 0.02
CA PRO A 9 -8.49 -17.05 1.48
C PRO A 9 -8.16 -18.45 2.02
N TRP A 10 -7.19 -19.10 1.44
CA TRP A 10 -6.65 -20.43 1.83
C TRP A 10 -5.16 -20.47 1.58
N ILE A 11 -4.48 -21.47 2.17
CA ILE A 11 -3.05 -21.69 2.01
C ILE A 11 -2.82 -22.61 0.79
N PHE A 12 -1.88 -22.25 -0.06
CA PHE A 12 -1.27 -23.15 -1.03
C PHE A 12 -0.05 -23.78 -0.38
N LEU A 13 -0.19 -25.02 0.12
CA LEU A 13 0.88 -25.67 0.85
C LEU A 13 2.11 -25.90 -0.04
N LYS A 14 3.29 -25.68 0.53
CA LYS A 14 4.56 -26.00 -0.12
C LYS A 14 4.67 -27.51 -0.35
N ALA A 15 5.35 -27.88 -1.44
CA ALA A 15 5.54 -29.28 -1.83
C ALA A 15 6.29 -30.13 -0.78
N GLU A 16 7.06 -29.51 0.12
CA GLU A 16 7.70 -30.20 1.26
C GLU A 16 6.70 -30.74 2.29
N PHE A 17 5.45 -30.25 2.27
CA PHE A 17 4.36 -30.74 3.11
C PHE A 17 3.48 -31.66 2.28
N ASN A 18 3.64 -32.98 2.45
CA ASN A 18 2.84 -33.98 1.73
C ASN A 18 1.38 -33.94 2.20
N GLU A 19 0.44 -34.23 1.29
CA GLU A 19 -1.00 -34.32 1.62
C GLU A 19 -1.32 -35.35 2.72
N GLY A 20 -0.40 -36.28 3.00
CA GLY A 20 -0.49 -37.27 4.08
C GLY A 20 0.01 -36.76 5.43
N ASP A 21 0.68 -35.63 5.51
CA ASP A 21 1.20 -35.08 6.74
C ASP A 21 0.05 -34.49 7.57
N LYS A 22 -0.33 -35.17 8.65
CA LYS A 22 -1.36 -34.69 9.58
C LYS A 22 -0.97 -33.38 10.31
N ILE A 23 0.31 -32.99 10.30
CA ILE A 23 0.84 -31.85 11.05
C ILE A 23 1.81 -31.08 10.19
N VAL A 24 1.37 -29.90 9.76
CA VAL A 24 2.24 -28.92 9.09
C VAL A 24 2.83 -27.98 10.14
N ARG A 25 4.09 -28.20 10.48
CA ARG A 25 4.78 -27.48 11.54
C ARG A 25 5.22 -26.09 11.08
N GLN A 26 5.22 -25.14 12.01
CA GLN A 26 5.67 -23.78 11.81
C GLN A 26 6.43 -23.31 13.04
N THR A 27 7.43 -22.46 12.88
CA THR A 27 8.14 -21.89 14.02
C THR A 27 7.27 -20.87 14.76
N PRO A 28 7.41 -20.71 16.08
CA PRO A 28 6.72 -19.65 16.83
C PRO A 28 7.02 -18.24 16.29
N ALA A 29 8.24 -18.02 15.77
CA ALA A 29 8.63 -16.75 15.18
C ALA A 29 7.86 -16.44 13.89
N ASP A 30 7.67 -17.45 13.02
CA ASP A 30 6.87 -17.30 11.80
C ASP A 30 5.39 -17.11 12.11
N PHE A 31 4.85 -17.90 13.03
CA PHE A 31 3.47 -17.75 13.49
C PHE A 31 3.17 -16.35 14.02
N LYS A 32 4.09 -15.76 14.77
CA LYS A 32 3.97 -14.41 15.33
C LYS A 32 3.81 -13.32 14.25
N LYS A 33 4.31 -13.54 13.04
CA LYS A 33 4.23 -12.55 11.94
C LYS A 33 2.80 -12.30 11.47
N PHE A 34 1.92 -13.30 11.53
CA PHE A 34 0.57 -13.23 10.97
C PHE A 34 -0.56 -13.56 11.95
N VAL A 35 -0.25 -14.05 13.16
CA VAL A 35 -1.27 -14.50 14.12
C VAL A 35 -2.38 -13.48 14.36
N ALA A 36 -2.05 -12.19 14.44
CA ALA A 36 -3.04 -11.14 14.62
C ALA A 36 -4.11 -11.17 13.51
N GLY A 37 -3.71 -11.38 12.24
CA GLY A 37 -4.65 -11.49 11.11
C GLY A 37 -5.63 -12.66 11.21
N THR A 38 -5.29 -13.72 11.99
CA THR A 38 -6.17 -14.86 12.22
C THR A 38 -7.35 -14.52 13.14
N GLU A 39 -7.18 -13.54 14.02
CA GLU A 39 -8.20 -13.13 14.99
C GLU A 39 -9.35 -12.32 14.38
N CYS A 40 -9.28 -11.99 13.10
CA CYS A 40 -10.34 -11.27 12.40
C CYS A 40 -11.63 -12.10 12.35
N ILE A 41 -12.68 -11.61 13.00
CA ILE A 41 -14.00 -12.23 13.08
C ILE A 41 -14.94 -11.86 11.93
N LEU A 42 -14.45 -11.13 10.92
CA LEU A 42 -15.20 -10.70 9.73
C LEU A 42 -16.46 -9.85 10.06
N CYS A 43 -16.44 -9.10 11.15
CA CYS A 43 -17.60 -8.31 11.63
C CYS A 43 -17.97 -7.11 10.73
N GLY A 44 -17.11 -6.69 9.80
CA GLY A 44 -17.38 -5.59 8.87
C GLY A 44 -17.22 -4.18 9.44
N CYS A 45 -16.95 -3.96 10.74
CA CYS A 45 -16.80 -2.62 11.32
C CYS A 45 -15.74 -1.76 10.60
N CYS A 46 -14.65 -2.36 10.15
CA CYS A 46 -13.62 -1.65 9.39
C CYS A 46 -14.07 -1.26 7.97
N ALA A 47 -15.04 -1.97 7.42
CA ALA A 47 -15.61 -1.67 6.10
C ALA A 47 -16.68 -0.56 6.20
N SER A 48 -17.56 -0.61 7.20
CA SER A 48 -18.60 0.42 7.40
C SER A 48 -18.01 1.82 7.63
N GLU A 49 -16.85 1.92 8.26
CA GLU A 49 -16.17 3.19 8.57
C GLU A 49 -15.09 3.56 7.54
N CYS A 50 -15.01 2.83 6.44
CA CYS A 50 -13.98 3.08 5.43
C CYS A 50 -14.37 4.22 4.49
N ASN A 51 -13.63 5.32 4.51
CA ASN A 51 -13.87 6.48 3.65
C ASN A 51 -13.86 6.14 2.15
N LYS A 52 -13.05 5.15 1.72
CA LYS A 52 -13.01 4.74 0.31
C LYS A 52 -14.29 4.01 -0.11
N LEU A 53 -14.79 3.11 0.73
CA LEU A 53 -16.04 2.41 0.47
C LEU A 53 -17.25 3.36 0.56
N THR A 54 -17.22 4.33 1.48
CA THR A 54 -18.24 5.38 1.56
C THR A 54 -18.28 6.25 0.31
N ALA A 55 -17.12 6.50 -0.31
CA ALA A 55 -17.03 7.21 -1.59
C ALA A 55 -17.48 6.37 -2.80
N ARG A 56 -18.02 5.17 -2.59
CA ARG A 56 -18.50 4.23 -3.61
C ARG A 56 -17.44 3.87 -4.68
N GLU A 57 -16.22 3.61 -4.23
CA GLU A 57 -15.18 3.06 -5.08
C GLU A 57 -15.36 1.54 -5.20
N ASP A 58 -16.02 1.09 -6.27
CA ASP A 58 -16.41 -0.32 -6.46
C ASP A 58 -15.21 -1.26 -6.64
N ASP A 59 -14.06 -0.72 -7.03
CA ASP A 59 -12.81 -1.45 -7.24
C ASP A 59 -11.84 -1.34 -6.04
N PHE A 60 -12.38 -1.13 -4.83
CA PHE A 60 -11.62 -1.17 -3.57
C PHE A 60 -12.17 -2.28 -2.67
N LEU A 61 -11.32 -3.23 -2.31
CA LEU A 61 -11.68 -4.29 -1.35
C LEU A 61 -11.81 -3.73 0.07
N GLU A 62 -12.61 -4.41 0.88
CA GLU A 62 -12.78 -4.06 2.28
C GLU A 62 -11.48 -4.23 3.08
N PRO A 63 -11.22 -3.40 4.10
CA PRO A 63 -9.98 -3.47 4.89
C PRO A 63 -9.70 -4.85 5.50
N TYR A 64 -10.74 -5.59 5.91
CA TYR A 64 -10.57 -6.94 6.44
C TYR A 64 -10.12 -7.95 5.38
N VAL A 65 -10.44 -7.73 4.10
CA VAL A 65 -9.98 -8.58 3.00
C VAL A 65 -8.47 -8.44 2.81
N PHE A 66 -7.95 -7.20 2.86
CA PHE A 66 -6.50 -6.97 2.84
C PHE A 66 -5.81 -7.55 4.07
N THR A 67 -6.41 -7.50 5.26
CA THR A 67 -5.88 -8.17 6.45
C THR A 67 -5.77 -9.68 6.25
N LYS A 68 -6.79 -10.30 5.64
CA LYS A 68 -6.74 -11.73 5.33
C LYS A 68 -5.71 -12.06 4.26
N ALA A 69 -5.60 -11.27 3.20
CA ALA A 69 -4.55 -11.44 2.19
C ALA A 69 -3.15 -11.35 2.83
N ASN A 70 -2.90 -10.32 3.64
CA ASN A 70 -1.63 -10.15 4.34
C ASN A 70 -1.30 -11.33 5.27
N ARG A 71 -2.30 -11.89 5.93
CA ARG A 71 -2.15 -13.07 6.78
C ARG A 71 -1.59 -14.25 5.99
N PHE A 72 -2.08 -14.52 4.77
CA PHE A 72 -1.61 -15.62 3.93
C PHE A 72 -0.23 -15.33 3.34
N VAL A 73 0.02 -14.10 2.88
CA VAL A 73 1.33 -13.67 2.37
C VAL A 73 2.45 -13.83 3.41
N LEU A 74 2.14 -13.63 4.69
CA LEU A 74 3.11 -13.78 5.78
C LEU A 74 3.21 -15.21 6.32
N ASP A 75 2.38 -16.14 5.87
CA ASP A 75 2.40 -17.51 6.33
C ASP A 75 3.54 -18.28 5.65
N SER A 76 4.55 -18.70 6.42
CA SER A 76 5.73 -19.40 5.90
C SER A 76 5.43 -20.74 5.23
N ARG A 77 4.21 -21.26 5.39
CA ARG A 77 3.74 -22.52 4.79
C ARG A 77 3.12 -22.31 3.40
N ASP A 78 2.84 -21.04 3.04
CA ASP A 78 2.25 -20.71 1.75
C ASP A 78 3.33 -20.67 0.65
N ASP A 79 3.05 -21.32 -0.49
CA ASP A 79 3.93 -21.39 -1.66
C ASP A 79 3.51 -20.43 -2.79
N ALA A 80 2.33 -19.83 -2.68
CA ALA A 80 1.78 -18.99 -3.74
C ALA A 80 1.39 -17.58 -3.26
N PRO A 81 2.31 -16.80 -2.66
CA PRO A 81 1.99 -15.47 -2.13
C PRO A 81 1.41 -14.54 -3.21
N MET A 82 1.76 -14.72 -4.47
CA MET A 82 1.23 -13.93 -5.59
C MET A 82 -0.27 -14.18 -5.82
N ALA A 83 -0.80 -15.35 -5.47
CA ALA A 83 -2.23 -15.62 -5.55
C ALA A 83 -3.07 -14.73 -4.60
N HIS A 84 -2.43 -14.17 -3.57
CA HIS A 84 -3.04 -13.23 -2.63
C HIS A 84 -2.71 -11.77 -2.97
N ILE A 85 -1.46 -11.52 -3.40
CA ILE A 85 -0.95 -10.16 -3.66
C ILE A 85 -1.55 -9.58 -4.94
N GLN A 86 -1.53 -10.34 -6.05
CA GLN A 86 -1.98 -9.83 -7.35
C GLN A 86 -3.45 -9.39 -7.31
N PRO A 87 -4.41 -10.21 -6.82
CA PRO A 87 -5.79 -9.76 -6.73
C PRO A 87 -5.99 -8.56 -5.78
N ALA A 88 -5.22 -8.50 -4.69
CA ALA A 88 -5.25 -7.34 -3.80
C ALA A 88 -4.76 -6.07 -4.51
N PHE A 89 -3.69 -6.19 -5.31
CA PHE A 89 -3.15 -5.10 -6.11
C PHE A 89 -4.16 -4.59 -7.15
N ASP A 90 -4.77 -5.49 -7.90
CA ASP A 90 -5.73 -5.19 -8.98
C ASP A 90 -7.03 -4.58 -8.43
N ASN A 91 -7.40 -4.93 -7.21
CA ASN A 91 -8.62 -4.46 -6.55
C ASN A 91 -8.34 -3.37 -5.48
N GLY A 92 -7.53 -2.40 -5.85
CA GLY A 92 -7.45 -1.12 -5.17
C GLY A 92 -6.50 -1.05 -3.97
N LEU A 93 -5.54 -1.97 -3.80
CA LEU A 93 -4.54 -1.92 -2.73
C LEU A 93 -3.91 -0.52 -2.56
N TRP A 94 -3.63 0.18 -3.68
CA TRP A 94 -3.03 1.52 -3.69
C TRP A 94 -4.02 2.67 -3.55
N LYS A 95 -5.33 2.39 -3.50
CA LYS A 95 -6.37 3.41 -3.29
C LYS A 95 -6.61 3.75 -1.83
N CYS A 96 -6.09 2.96 -0.90
CA CYS A 96 -6.19 3.26 0.53
C CYS A 96 -5.47 4.58 0.86
N VAL A 97 -6.18 5.51 1.50
CA VAL A 97 -5.67 6.82 1.90
C VAL A 97 -5.10 6.86 3.32
N HIS A 98 -4.97 5.70 3.97
CA HIS A 98 -4.41 5.57 5.33
C HIS A 98 -5.07 6.48 6.37
N CYS A 99 -6.39 6.67 6.34
CA CYS A 99 -7.13 7.45 7.32
C CYS A 99 -7.21 6.82 8.73
N MET A 100 -6.78 5.56 8.86
CA MET A 100 -6.71 4.76 10.11
C MET A 100 -8.05 4.42 10.75
N ASN A 101 -9.20 4.81 10.18
CA ASN A 101 -10.53 4.50 10.73
C ASN A 101 -10.74 3.00 10.96
N CYS A 102 -10.26 2.15 10.03
CA CYS A 102 -10.35 0.70 10.17
C CYS A 102 -9.58 0.13 11.38
N ILE A 103 -8.55 0.83 11.86
CA ILE A 103 -7.82 0.46 13.08
C ILE A 103 -8.62 0.87 14.31
N SER A 104 -9.07 2.13 14.37
CA SER A 104 -9.77 2.67 15.54
C SER A 104 -11.11 1.98 15.81
N ARG A 105 -11.76 1.47 14.76
CA ARG A 105 -13.07 0.80 14.85
C ARG A 105 -13.01 -0.72 14.97
N CYS A 106 -11.83 -1.30 14.97
CA CYS A 106 -11.69 -2.75 15.06
C CYS A 106 -11.91 -3.25 16.52
N PRO A 107 -12.96 -4.06 16.81
CA PRO A 107 -13.20 -4.58 18.16
C PRO A 107 -12.15 -5.60 18.60
N LYS A 108 -11.35 -6.14 17.66
CA LYS A 108 -10.23 -7.05 17.91
C LYS A 108 -8.88 -6.36 17.91
N HIS A 109 -8.85 -5.01 17.84
CA HIS A 109 -7.63 -4.19 17.83
C HIS A 109 -6.65 -4.57 16.72
N LEU A 110 -7.14 -5.11 15.60
CA LEU A 110 -6.35 -5.38 14.40
C LEU A 110 -5.94 -4.07 13.73
N LYS A 111 -4.96 -4.17 12.86
CA LYS A 111 -4.37 -2.99 12.19
C LYS A 111 -4.46 -3.09 10.65
N PRO A 112 -5.68 -3.10 10.06
CA PRO A 112 -5.83 -3.31 8.61
C PRO A 112 -5.07 -2.31 7.74
N ALA A 113 -4.93 -1.05 8.16
CA ALA A 113 -4.13 -0.07 7.42
C ALA A 113 -2.64 -0.43 7.40
N GLN A 114 -2.10 -1.06 8.46
CA GLN A 114 -0.72 -1.56 8.47
C GLN A 114 -0.57 -2.81 7.59
N ASP A 115 -1.57 -3.70 7.59
CA ASP A 115 -1.59 -4.86 6.71
C ASP A 115 -1.57 -4.44 5.24
N ILE A 116 -2.31 -3.37 4.88
CA ILE A 116 -2.27 -2.76 3.54
C ILE A 116 -0.86 -2.23 3.23
N SER A 117 -0.19 -1.59 4.18
CA SER A 117 1.19 -1.12 3.99
C SER A 117 2.16 -2.28 3.74
N ASN A 118 2.01 -3.38 4.48
CA ASN A 118 2.81 -4.59 4.29
C ASN A 118 2.55 -5.21 2.92
N LEU A 119 1.29 -5.35 2.51
CA LEU A 119 0.95 -5.85 1.17
C LEU A 119 1.53 -4.97 0.05
N ARG A 120 1.50 -3.64 0.20
CA ARG A 120 2.14 -2.71 -0.75
C ARG A 120 3.64 -2.96 -0.86
N LYS A 121 4.30 -3.19 0.27
CA LYS A 121 5.73 -3.52 0.31
C LYS A 121 6.00 -4.82 -0.44
N GLU A 122 5.26 -5.88 -0.14
CA GLU A 122 5.43 -7.18 -0.77
C GLU A 122 5.06 -7.14 -2.26
N ALA A 123 4.00 -6.43 -2.65
CA ALA A 123 3.65 -6.21 -4.06
C ALA A 123 4.78 -5.50 -4.84
N THR A 124 5.39 -4.47 -4.22
CA THR A 124 6.51 -3.74 -4.84
C THR A 124 7.75 -4.63 -4.96
N LYS A 125 8.07 -5.45 -3.95
CA LYS A 125 9.16 -6.42 -4.01
C LYS A 125 8.95 -7.47 -5.10
N ALA A 126 7.69 -7.89 -5.31
CA ALA A 126 7.30 -8.80 -6.38
C ALA A 126 7.27 -8.15 -7.78
N GLY A 127 7.63 -6.87 -7.91
CA GLY A 127 7.69 -6.16 -9.18
C GLY A 127 6.35 -5.57 -9.67
N LEU A 128 5.30 -5.56 -8.84
CA LEU A 128 4.01 -4.95 -9.17
C LEU A 128 4.10 -3.43 -9.00
N THR A 129 4.61 -2.75 -10.03
CA THR A 129 4.86 -1.29 -9.98
C THR A 129 3.95 -0.48 -10.89
N ASN A 130 3.13 -1.12 -11.74
CA ASN A 130 2.30 -0.43 -12.71
C ASN A 130 0.98 0.07 -12.12
N SER A 131 1.06 1.03 -11.20
CA SER A 131 -0.11 1.77 -10.73
C SER A 131 0.21 3.24 -10.48
N LYS A 132 -0.80 4.12 -10.56
CA LYS A 132 -0.66 5.55 -10.23
C LYS A 132 -0.17 5.73 -8.79
N GLY A 133 -0.68 4.93 -7.84
CA GLY A 133 -0.29 4.98 -6.44
C GLY A 133 1.19 4.63 -6.21
N VAL A 134 1.71 3.63 -6.92
CA VAL A 134 3.16 3.30 -6.85
C VAL A 134 3.99 4.45 -7.40
N ARG A 135 3.65 4.96 -8.62
CA ARG A 135 4.37 6.07 -9.22
C ARG A 135 4.37 7.30 -8.30
N HIS A 136 3.23 7.58 -7.66
CA HIS A 136 3.12 8.67 -6.69
C HIS A 136 4.04 8.47 -5.49
N ALA A 137 4.05 7.27 -4.90
CA ALA A 137 4.91 6.96 -3.76
C ALA A 137 6.41 7.04 -4.11
N VAL A 138 6.79 6.58 -5.30
CA VAL A 138 8.17 6.68 -5.80
C VAL A 138 8.56 8.14 -6.02
N ALA A 139 7.72 8.93 -6.69
CA ALA A 139 7.97 10.35 -6.92
C ALA A 139 8.11 11.14 -5.60
N PHE A 140 7.24 10.85 -4.63
CA PHE A 140 7.31 11.43 -3.29
C PHE A 140 8.64 11.10 -2.60
N LYS A 141 9.05 9.82 -2.62
CA LYS A 141 10.32 9.37 -2.04
C LYS A 141 11.52 10.06 -2.69
N GLU A 142 11.52 10.15 -4.02
CA GLU A 142 12.60 10.80 -4.76
C GLU A 142 12.75 12.29 -4.41
N ASP A 143 11.63 13.02 -4.34
CA ASP A 143 11.64 14.45 -4.04
C ASP A 143 12.15 14.70 -2.61
N LEU A 144 11.69 13.90 -1.63
CA LEU A 144 12.21 13.97 -0.27
C LEU A 144 13.70 13.63 -0.18
N TYR A 145 14.16 12.62 -0.90
CA TYR A 145 15.57 12.25 -0.91
C TYR A 145 16.46 13.33 -1.53
N LYS A 146 15.99 13.98 -2.61
CA LYS A 146 16.75 15.02 -3.34
C LYS A 146 16.83 16.33 -2.57
N THR A 147 15.70 16.80 -2.09
CA THR A 147 15.59 18.17 -1.56
C THR A 147 14.97 18.29 -0.18
N GLY A 148 14.35 17.22 0.35
CA GLY A 148 13.56 17.26 1.58
C GLY A 148 12.23 18.00 1.42
N ARG A 149 11.84 18.36 0.20
CA ARG A 149 10.61 19.07 -0.14
C ARG A 149 9.90 18.37 -1.30
N LEU A 150 8.58 18.52 -1.34
CA LEU A 150 7.79 18.03 -2.47
C LEU A 150 7.74 19.07 -3.57
N LYS A 151 7.75 18.60 -4.82
CA LYS A 151 7.43 19.37 -6.01
C LYS A 151 6.06 18.94 -6.52
N GLU A 152 5.01 19.64 -6.09
CA GLU A 152 3.62 19.22 -6.35
C GLU A 152 3.33 19.03 -7.83
N VAL A 153 3.76 19.96 -8.68
CA VAL A 153 3.55 19.88 -10.14
C VAL A 153 4.33 18.72 -10.75
N SER A 154 5.59 18.54 -10.36
CA SER A 154 6.44 17.45 -10.83
C SER A 154 5.89 16.09 -10.37
N MET A 155 5.42 16.02 -9.14
CA MET A 155 4.85 14.80 -8.55
C MET A 155 3.58 14.39 -9.29
N SER A 156 2.69 15.33 -9.61
CA SER A 156 1.48 15.05 -10.41
C SER A 156 1.84 14.51 -11.78
N LEU A 157 2.78 15.15 -12.49
CA LEU A 157 3.25 14.69 -13.80
C LEU A 157 3.86 13.28 -13.76
N LYS A 158 4.68 12.98 -12.76
CA LYS A 158 5.29 11.65 -12.58
C LYS A 158 4.25 10.58 -12.22
N SER A 159 3.22 10.94 -11.46
CA SER A 159 2.18 10.01 -10.99
C SER A 159 1.16 9.69 -12.08
N ASP A 160 0.61 10.71 -12.72
CA ASP A 160 -0.46 10.60 -13.70
C ASP A 160 0.05 10.34 -15.13
N GLY A 161 1.28 10.76 -15.40
CA GLY A 161 1.86 10.76 -16.75
C GLY A 161 1.39 11.96 -17.56
N VAL A 162 2.01 12.15 -18.73
CA VAL A 162 1.82 13.34 -19.58
C VAL A 162 0.38 13.44 -20.10
N VAL A 163 -0.20 12.33 -20.51
CA VAL A 163 -1.56 12.31 -21.13
C VAL A 163 -2.65 12.70 -20.13
N ASP A 164 -2.65 12.11 -18.94
CA ASP A 164 -3.66 12.42 -17.92
C ASP A 164 -3.44 13.80 -17.30
N SER A 165 -2.19 14.24 -17.20
CA SER A 165 -1.86 15.61 -16.77
C SER A 165 -2.34 16.64 -17.80
N ALA A 166 -2.25 16.37 -19.10
CA ALA A 166 -2.77 17.23 -20.13
C ALA A 166 -4.29 17.41 -20.05
N LYS A 167 -5.04 16.34 -19.73
CA LYS A 167 -6.50 16.42 -19.49
C LYS A 167 -6.85 17.34 -18.33
N GLN A 168 -5.95 17.51 -17.37
CA GLN A 168 -6.12 18.37 -16.20
C GLN A 168 -5.57 19.79 -16.41
N ALA A 169 -5.08 20.13 -17.60
CA ALA A 169 -4.44 21.42 -17.88
C ALA A 169 -5.35 22.63 -17.57
N PHE A 170 -6.65 22.52 -17.88
CA PHE A 170 -7.61 23.58 -17.56
C PHE A 170 -7.74 23.79 -16.04
N TYR A 171 -7.76 22.72 -15.27
CA TYR A 171 -7.79 22.79 -13.81
C TYR A 171 -6.47 23.35 -13.25
N ALA A 172 -5.34 22.92 -13.79
CA ALA A 172 -4.03 23.46 -13.44
C ALA A 172 -3.92 24.96 -13.72
N LEU A 173 -4.45 25.44 -14.87
CA LEU A 173 -4.49 26.85 -15.19
C LEU A 173 -5.33 27.66 -14.18
N ARG A 174 -6.47 27.11 -13.75
CA ARG A 174 -7.30 27.71 -12.72
C ARG A 174 -6.57 27.78 -11.38
N LEU A 175 -5.88 26.73 -10.96
CA LEU A 175 -5.07 26.71 -9.74
C LEU A 175 -3.92 27.73 -9.80
N TRP A 176 -3.27 27.86 -10.95
CA TRP A 176 -2.23 28.87 -11.17
C TRP A 176 -2.79 30.30 -11.05
N LYS A 177 -3.92 30.56 -11.69
CA LYS A 177 -4.59 31.88 -11.59
C LYS A 177 -4.91 32.27 -10.13
N HIS A 178 -5.18 31.30 -9.28
CA HIS A 178 -5.43 31.49 -7.84
C HIS A 178 -4.18 31.36 -6.96
N SER A 179 -2.98 31.37 -7.55
CA SER A 179 -1.70 31.23 -6.84
C SER A 179 -1.58 29.96 -5.97
N LYS A 180 -2.28 28.90 -6.36
CA LYS A 180 -2.24 27.60 -5.64
C LYS A 180 -1.11 26.71 -6.10
N ILE A 181 -0.68 26.87 -7.35
CA ILE A 181 0.48 26.16 -7.92
C ILE A 181 1.35 27.16 -8.68
N ASN A 182 2.65 26.87 -8.71
CA ASN A 182 3.60 27.64 -9.49
C ASN A 182 4.20 26.75 -10.60
N PRO A 183 3.83 26.93 -11.88
CA PRO A 183 4.34 26.11 -12.97
C PRO A 183 5.86 26.26 -13.18
N PHE A 184 6.45 27.38 -12.76
CA PHE A 184 7.89 27.61 -12.82
C PHE A 184 8.69 26.68 -11.90
N GLU A 185 8.06 26.04 -10.92
CA GLU A 185 8.71 25.02 -10.08
C GLU A 185 9.23 23.81 -10.88
N LEU A 186 8.69 23.55 -12.07
CA LEU A 186 9.21 22.49 -12.95
C LEU A 186 10.63 22.81 -13.43
N VAL A 187 10.92 24.09 -13.69
CA VAL A 187 12.19 24.54 -14.30
C VAL A 187 13.18 24.98 -13.23
N VAL A 188 12.71 25.58 -12.15
CA VAL A 188 13.59 26.10 -11.08
C VAL A 188 13.99 24.96 -10.13
N PRO A 189 15.30 24.69 -9.98
CA PRO A 189 15.77 23.69 -9.01
C PRO A 189 15.49 24.16 -7.59
N GLN A 190 14.80 23.34 -6.80
CA GLN A 190 14.57 23.62 -5.39
C GLN A 190 15.87 23.44 -4.59
N LYS A 191 16.18 24.41 -3.72
CA LYS A 191 17.29 24.25 -2.79
C LYS A 191 16.94 23.21 -1.73
N PRO A 192 17.87 22.27 -1.41
CA PRO A 192 17.67 21.33 -0.32
C PRO A 192 17.40 22.03 1.01
N VAL A 193 16.61 21.38 1.88
CA VAL A 193 16.41 21.87 3.25
C VAL A 193 17.70 21.73 4.06
N ASN A 194 17.85 22.57 5.08
CA ASN A 194 18.94 22.43 6.02
C ASN A 194 18.83 21.07 6.71
N GLY A 195 19.95 20.34 6.79
CA GLY A 195 19.99 19.00 7.39
C GLY A 195 19.53 17.86 6.47
N ILE A 196 19.45 18.06 5.14
CA ILE A 196 19.06 17.03 4.16
C ILE A 196 19.84 15.73 4.30
N ASP A 197 21.09 15.79 4.72
CA ASP A 197 21.92 14.58 4.91
C ASP A 197 21.41 13.72 6.08
N GLY A 198 20.78 14.32 7.09
CA GLY A 198 20.06 13.61 8.14
C GLY A 198 18.86 12.84 7.56
N VAL A 199 18.06 13.47 6.72
CA VAL A 199 16.92 12.82 6.02
C VAL A 199 17.42 11.63 5.18
N ARG A 200 18.46 11.82 4.39
CA ARG A 200 19.04 10.77 3.55
C ARG A 200 19.56 9.58 4.39
N ARG A 201 20.21 9.84 5.52
CA ARG A 201 20.66 8.77 6.44
C ARG A 201 19.49 7.98 7.02
N LEU A 202 18.43 8.68 7.46
CA LEU A 202 17.22 8.03 7.98
C LEU A 202 16.54 7.16 6.91
N MET A 203 16.42 7.66 5.69
CA MET A 203 15.82 6.89 4.59
C MET A 203 16.64 5.64 4.25
N LYS A 204 17.98 5.73 4.22
CA LYS A 204 18.86 4.56 4.02
C LYS A 204 18.73 3.54 5.15
N ALA A 205 18.76 3.98 6.40
CA ALA A 205 18.57 3.10 7.54
C ALA A 205 17.20 2.39 7.51
N ALA A 206 16.13 3.09 7.14
CA ALA A 206 14.81 2.49 6.98
C ALA A 206 14.77 1.43 5.85
N GLU A 207 15.51 1.63 4.76
CA GLU A 207 15.64 0.63 3.69
C GLU A 207 16.40 -0.62 4.15
N GLU A 208 17.44 -0.48 4.95
CA GLU A 208 18.23 -1.58 5.48
C GLU A 208 17.41 -2.45 6.44
N VAL A 209 16.63 -1.84 7.33
CA VAL A 209 15.72 -2.56 8.26
C VAL A 209 14.58 -3.26 7.50
N SER A 210 14.25 -2.80 6.30
CA SER A 210 13.13 -3.32 5.50
C SER A 210 13.50 -4.47 4.56
N LYS A 211 14.79 -4.79 4.44
CA LYS A 211 15.28 -5.96 3.70
C LYS A 211 15.12 -7.22 4.51
#